data_9e59aa1550bac9937d2719dba0e2a8a3
#
_entry.id   9e59aa1550bac9937d2719dba0e2a8a3
#
_cell.length_a   1.000
_cell.length_b   1.000
_cell.length_c   1.000
_cell.angle_alpha   90.00
_cell.angle_beta   90.00
_cell.angle_gamma   90.00
#
_symmetry.space_group_name_H-M   'P 1'
#
loop_
_entity.id
_entity.type
_entity.pdbx_description
1 polymer ?
#
loop_
_entity_poly.entity_id
_entity_poly.type
_entity_poly.pdbx_seq_one_letter_code
_entity_poly.pdbx_strand_id
1 'polypeptide(L)'
;ALNDRANNLRQEADAEKTRADREAALRQKAEQQNNDLQRQLDDCQKSKKTAIEGPEHYVQFAHNSSYMSREEMDRLRAFARSVKGEKLSILAEASTPGTPEYNQTISERRLKRVVKVLLKEGFAPEDLHPQTAIGSKNGKKTFEGRRVTIKVKP
;
A
#
# COMPACT_ATOMS: atom_id res chain seq x y z
N ALA A 1 -42.77 -55.00 -21.82
CA ALA A 1 -42.00 -54.99 -20.56
C ALA A 1 -40.47 -54.78 -20.77
N LEU A 2 -39.80 -55.53 -21.62
CA LEU A 2 -38.36 -55.43 -21.89
C LEU A 2 -38.01 -54.16 -22.66
N ASN A 3 -38.81 -53.75 -23.63
CA ASN A 3 -38.63 -52.54 -24.40
C ASN A 3 -38.82 -51.27 -23.54
N ASP A 4 -39.75 -51.26 -22.62
CA ASP A 4 -39.99 -50.12 -21.72
C ASP A 4 -38.84 -49.95 -20.76
N ARG A 5 -38.25 -51.03 -20.29
CA ARG A 5 -37.09 -51.00 -19.40
C ARG A 5 -35.84 -50.53 -20.14
N ALA A 6 -35.67 -50.94 -21.39
CA ALA A 6 -34.58 -50.47 -22.23
C ALA A 6 -34.71 -48.98 -22.58
N ASN A 7 -35.91 -48.49 -22.82
CA ASN A 7 -36.17 -47.05 -23.07
C ASN A 7 -35.93 -46.20 -21.83
N ASN A 8 -36.36 -46.66 -20.66
CA ASN A 8 -36.11 -45.96 -19.39
C ASN A 8 -34.61 -45.85 -19.09
N LEU A 9 -33.85 -46.90 -19.27
CA LEU A 9 -32.40 -46.88 -19.08
C LEU A 9 -31.68 -45.95 -20.07
N ARG A 10 -32.16 -45.86 -21.30
CA ARG A 10 -31.63 -44.88 -22.28
C ARG A 10 -31.93 -43.47 -21.86
N GLN A 11 -33.15 -43.18 -21.39
CA GLN A 11 -33.53 -41.87 -20.92
C GLN A 11 -32.71 -41.44 -19.69
N GLU A 12 -32.49 -42.37 -18.74
CA GLU A 12 -31.64 -42.12 -17.58
C GLU A 12 -30.18 -41.84 -17.99
N ALA A 13 -29.62 -42.61 -18.92
CA ALA A 13 -28.28 -42.42 -19.44
C ALA A 13 -28.09 -41.04 -20.16
N ASP A 14 -29.11 -40.68 -20.98
CA ASP A 14 -29.10 -39.39 -21.67
C ASP A 14 -29.25 -38.22 -20.70
N ALA A 15 -30.06 -38.37 -19.65
CA ALA A 15 -30.21 -37.36 -18.59
C ALA A 15 -28.92 -37.20 -17.78
N GLU A 16 -28.25 -38.29 -17.46
CA GLU A 16 -26.96 -38.29 -16.77
C GLU A 16 -25.85 -37.64 -17.62
N LYS A 17 -25.79 -37.98 -18.90
CA LYS A 17 -24.88 -37.36 -19.85
C LYS A 17 -25.10 -35.83 -19.93
N THR A 18 -26.34 -35.40 -20.03
CA THR A 18 -26.70 -33.97 -20.05
C THR A 18 -26.29 -33.25 -18.78
N ARG A 19 -26.42 -33.90 -17.64
CA ARG A 19 -25.94 -33.34 -16.36
C ARG A 19 -24.42 -33.21 -16.32
N ALA A 20 -23.72 -34.24 -16.75
CA ALA A 20 -22.26 -34.23 -16.83
C ALA A 20 -21.73 -33.16 -17.78
N ASP A 21 -22.35 -33.00 -18.96
CA ASP A 21 -22.00 -31.94 -19.91
C ASP A 21 -22.23 -30.54 -19.33
N ARG A 22 -23.34 -30.32 -18.62
CA ARG A 22 -23.62 -29.05 -17.94
C ARG A 22 -22.60 -28.75 -16.84
N GLU A 23 -22.25 -29.76 -16.06
CA GLU A 23 -21.27 -29.63 -14.99
C GLU A 23 -19.89 -29.31 -15.54
N ALA A 24 -19.48 -29.97 -16.61
CA ALA A 24 -18.22 -29.69 -17.30
C ALA A 24 -18.18 -28.26 -17.86
N ALA A 25 -19.27 -27.79 -18.45
CA ALA A 25 -19.38 -26.42 -18.95
C ALA A 25 -19.29 -25.37 -17.81
N LEU A 26 -19.94 -25.66 -16.69
CA LEU A 26 -19.88 -24.78 -15.51
C LEU A 26 -18.47 -24.74 -14.91
N ARG A 27 -17.79 -25.88 -14.81
CA ARG A 27 -16.39 -25.93 -14.34
C ARG A 27 -15.47 -25.14 -15.25
N GLN A 28 -15.59 -25.32 -16.57
CA GLN A 28 -14.79 -24.58 -17.53
C GLN A 28 -15.03 -23.06 -17.43
N LYS A 29 -16.28 -22.65 -17.27
CA LYS A 29 -16.62 -21.23 -17.07
C LYS A 29 -16.05 -20.68 -15.78
N ALA A 30 -16.12 -21.44 -14.69
CA ALA A 30 -15.53 -21.05 -13.40
C ALA A 30 -14.01 -20.93 -13.47
N GLU A 31 -13.33 -21.86 -14.17
CA GLU A 31 -11.88 -21.78 -14.38
C GLU A 31 -11.48 -20.54 -15.19
N GLN A 32 -12.23 -20.23 -16.25
CA GLN A 32 -11.99 -18.99 -17.02
C GLN A 32 -12.16 -17.75 -16.16
N GLN A 33 -13.22 -17.67 -15.35
CA GLN A 33 -13.44 -16.56 -14.45
C GLN A 33 -12.33 -16.43 -13.39
N ASN A 34 -11.86 -17.55 -12.84
CA ASN A 34 -10.76 -17.56 -11.90
C ASN A 34 -9.46 -17.05 -12.53
N ASN A 35 -9.16 -17.48 -13.75
CA ASN A 35 -7.98 -17.03 -14.47
C ASN A 35 -8.05 -15.53 -14.79
N ASP A 36 -9.21 -15.02 -15.17
CA ASP A 36 -9.42 -13.59 -15.45
C ASP A 36 -9.28 -12.74 -14.17
N LEU A 37 -9.87 -13.22 -13.06
CA LEU A 37 -9.73 -12.58 -11.76
C LEU A 37 -8.27 -12.57 -11.27
N GLN A 38 -7.56 -13.67 -11.50
CA GLN A 38 -6.14 -13.76 -11.14
C GLN A 38 -5.31 -12.75 -11.93
N ARG A 39 -5.55 -12.61 -13.24
CA ARG A 39 -4.89 -11.60 -14.07
C ARG A 39 -5.19 -10.18 -13.60
N GLN A 40 -6.45 -9.88 -13.29
CA GLN A 40 -6.84 -8.58 -12.77
C GLN A 40 -6.16 -8.28 -11.43
N LEU A 41 -6.04 -9.28 -10.56
CA LEU A 41 -5.34 -9.16 -9.29
C LEU A 41 -3.84 -8.87 -9.51
N ASP A 42 -3.20 -9.61 -10.40
CA ASP A 42 -1.78 -9.44 -10.72
C ASP A 42 -1.50 -8.07 -11.33
N ASP A 43 -2.36 -7.60 -12.24
CA ASP A 43 -2.25 -6.28 -12.85
C ASP A 43 -2.47 -5.16 -11.82
N CYS A 44 -3.41 -5.34 -10.92
CA CYS A 44 -3.65 -4.39 -9.82
C CYS A 44 -2.47 -4.36 -8.83
N GLN A 45 -1.87 -5.50 -8.52
CA GLN A 45 -0.69 -5.58 -7.67
C GLN A 45 0.54 -4.95 -8.34
N LYS A 46 0.75 -5.18 -9.63
CA LYS A 46 1.81 -4.54 -10.42
C LYS A 46 1.63 -3.01 -10.45
N SER A 47 0.41 -2.55 -10.69
CA SER A 47 0.09 -1.11 -10.70
C SER A 47 0.34 -0.47 -9.34
N LYS A 48 0.00 -1.16 -8.23
CA LYS A 48 0.35 -0.71 -6.87
C LYS A 48 1.86 -0.67 -6.64
N LYS A 49 2.58 -1.67 -7.11
CA LYS A 49 4.02 -1.76 -6.93
C LYS A 49 4.75 -0.65 -7.70
N THR A 50 4.35 -0.38 -8.93
CA THR A 50 4.88 0.75 -9.72
C THR A 50 4.50 2.13 -9.18
N ALA A 51 3.30 2.26 -8.58
CA ALA A 51 2.88 3.50 -7.92
C ALA A 51 3.60 3.79 -6.60
N ILE A 52 4.23 2.77 -5.96
CA ILE A 52 4.94 2.87 -4.69
C ILE A 52 6.45 3.05 -4.88
N GLU A 53 7.01 2.73 -6.05
CA GLU A 53 8.46 2.77 -6.34
C GLU A 53 8.96 4.14 -6.82
N GLY A 54 8.37 5.24 -6.35
CA GLY A 54 8.97 6.57 -6.48
C GLY A 54 10.17 6.73 -5.53
N PRO A 55 11.06 7.70 -5.78
CA PRO A 55 12.15 8.02 -4.86
C PRO A 55 11.62 8.25 -3.45
N GLU A 56 12.25 7.59 -2.48
CA GLU A 56 11.84 7.59 -1.09
C GLU A 56 13.00 8.04 -0.20
N HIS A 57 12.73 8.88 0.78
CA HIS A 57 13.71 9.35 1.74
C HIS A 57 13.20 9.25 3.16
N TYR A 58 14.06 8.84 4.06
CA TYR A 58 13.77 8.72 5.49
C TYR A 58 14.60 9.74 6.28
N VAL A 59 13.90 10.50 7.13
CA VAL A 59 14.55 11.36 8.12
C VAL A 59 14.41 10.70 9.48
N GLN A 60 15.52 10.34 10.09
CA GLN A 60 15.56 9.67 11.39
C GLN A 60 15.66 10.67 12.53
N PHE A 61 14.90 10.42 13.59
CA PHE A 61 14.92 11.21 14.82
C PHE A 61 15.34 10.37 16.02
N ALA A 62 16.02 10.99 16.96
CA ALA A 62 16.36 10.37 18.23
C ALA A 62 15.10 10.13 19.08
N HIS A 63 15.21 9.24 20.07
CA HIS A 63 14.14 8.98 21.02
C HIS A 63 13.73 10.30 21.70
N ASN A 64 12.44 10.50 21.82
CA ASN A 64 11.87 11.69 22.49
C ASN A 64 12.35 13.04 21.93
N SER A 65 12.75 13.09 20.67
CA SER A 65 13.29 14.28 20.03
C SER A 65 12.63 14.57 18.68
N SER A 66 12.47 15.84 18.39
CA SER A 66 12.12 16.37 17.08
C SER A 66 13.29 17.15 16.45
N TYR A 67 14.48 17.03 17.03
CA TYR A 67 15.68 17.68 16.51
C TYR A 67 16.22 16.90 15.30
N MET A 68 16.53 17.62 14.24
CA MET A 68 17.17 17.10 13.03
C MET A 68 18.64 17.51 13.04
N SER A 69 19.54 16.53 12.93
CA SER A 69 20.97 16.81 12.85
C SER A 69 21.32 17.53 11.54
N ARG A 70 22.47 18.19 11.52
CA ARG A 70 22.95 18.87 10.30
C ARG A 70 23.08 17.87 9.13
N GLU A 71 23.59 16.69 9.40
CA GLU A 71 23.73 15.63 8.40
C GLU A 71 22.38 15.19 7.83
N GLU A 72 21.37 14.99 8.67
CA GLU A 72 20.03 14.65 8.23
C GLU A 72 19.39 15.81 7.42
N MET A 73 19.61 17.05 7.81
CA MET A 73 19.17 18.21 7.03
C MET A 73 19.84 18.26 5.65
N ASP A 74 21.14 18.00 5.57
CA ASP A 74 21.88 18.02 4.31
C ASP A 74 21.43 16.89 3.37
N ARG A 75 21.18 15.70 3.91
CA ARG A 75 20.59 14.57 3.16
C ARG A 75 19.18 14.90 2.66
N LEU A 76 18.36 15.49 3.49
CA LEU A 76 17.00 15.91 3.11
C LEU A 76 17.02 16.96 2.02
N ARG A 77 17.92 17.95 2.11
CA ARG A 77 18.10 18.97 1.05
C ARG A 77 18.57 18.37 -0.26
N ALA A 78 19.51 17.44 -0.20
CA ALA A 78 19.97 16.73 -1.41
C ALA A 78 18.84 15.93 -2.07
N PHE A 79 18.06 15.23 -1.29
CA PHE A 79 16.87 14.54 -1.78
C PHE A 79 15.85 15.52 -2.38
N ALA A 80 15.54 16.60 -1.69
CA ALA A 80 14.60 17.62 -2.15
C ALA A 80 15.01 18.20 -3.51
N ARG A 81 16.29 18.47 -3.71
CA ARG A 81 16.81 18.94 -4.99
C ARG A 81 16.69 17.91 -6.11
N SER A 82 16.85 16.62 -5.79
CA SER A 82 16.72 15.53 -6.77
C SER A 82 15.28 15.30 -7.26
N VAL A 83 14.29 15.67 -6.45
CA VAL A 83 12.86 15.49 -6.74
C VAL A 83 12.13 16.84 -6.90
N LYS A 84 12.83 17.88 -7.24
CA LYS A 84 12.26 19.22 -7.40
C LYS A 84 11.18 19.23 -8.50
N GLY A 85 10.04 19.83 -8.17
CA GLY A 85 8.88 19.90 -9.08
C GLY A 85 7.89 18.74 -8.93
N GLU A 86 8.21 17.75 -8.11
CA GLU A 86 7.31 16.64 -7.81
C GLU A 86 6.43 16.93 -6.59
N LYS A 87 5.30 16.24 -6.52
CA LYS A 87 4.44 16.26 -5.34
C LYS A 87 4.94 15.24 -4.32
N LEU A 88 5.00 15.62 -3.06
CA LEU A 88 5.55 14.80 -1.99
C LEU A 88 4.47 14.40 -0.99
N SER A 89 4.42 13.13 -0.65
CA SER A 89 3.71 12.61 0.53
C SER A 89 4.69 12.51 1.69
N ILE A 90 4.34 13.09 2.82
CA ILE A 90 5.20 13.16 4.00
C ILE A 90 4.46 12.52 5.17
N LEU A 91 4.98 11.42 5.69
CA LEU A 91 4.40 10.69 6.82
C LEU A 91 5.33 10.76 8.03
N ALA A 92 4.89 11.40 9.09
CA ALA A 92 5.60 11.42 10.35
C ALA A 92 5.04 10.36 11.30
N GLU A 93 5.92 9.53 11.84
CA GLU A 93 5.59 8.46 12.77
C GLU A 93 6.26 8.69 14.12
N ALA A 94 5.62 8.24 15.20
CA ALA A 94 6.21 8.14 16.52
C ALA A 94 6.19 6.70 16.99
N SER A 95 7.25 6.27 17.68
CA SER A 95 7.32 4.92 18.24
C SER A 95 6.39 4.78 19.45
N THR A 96 5.91 3.56 19.66
CA THR A 96 5.01 3.19 20.74
C THR A 96 5.67 2.90 22.10
N PRO A 97 6.37 3.67 22.81
CA PRO A 97 6.03 3.94 24.18
C PRO A 97 5.63 5.40 24.32
N GLY A 98 4.59 5.66 25.08
CA GLY A 98 4.06 7.00 25.32
C GLY A 98 2.56 7.07 25.13
N THR A 99 1.96 8.17 25.58
CA THR A 99 0.54 8.41 25.36
C THR A 99 0.26 8.77 23.90
N PRO A 100 -0.94 8.48 23.37
CA PRO A 100 -1.33 8.88 22.03
C PRO A 100 -1.17 10.38 21.77
N GLU A 101 -1.50 11.21 22.75
CA GLU A 101 -1.40 12.69 22.67
C GLU A 101 0.04 13.15 22.55
N TYR A 102 0.94 12.53 23.32
CA TYR A 102 2.36 12.82 23.26
C TYR A 102 2.96 12.42 21.91
N ASN A 103 2.63 11.21 21.45
CA ASN A 103 3.09 10.71 20.17
C ASN A 103 2.59 11.55 18.99
N GLN A 104 1.35 12.02 19.08
CA GLN A 104 0.80 12.96 18.10
C GLN A 104 1.60 14.29 18.09
N THR A 105 1.85 14.85 19.25
CA THR A 105 2.60 16.11 19.40
C THR A 105 4.02 16.00 18.83
N ILE A 106 4.73 14.91 19.13
CA ILE A 106 6.10 14.73 18.63
C ILE A 106 6.13 14.46 17.12
N SER A 107 5.15 13.73 16.60
CA SER A 107 5.00 13.49 15.16
C SER A 107 4.75 14.80 14.41
N GLU A 108 3.89 15.65 14.92
CA GLU A 108 3.61 16.98 14.35
C GLU A 108 4.84 17.89 14.36
N ARG A 109 5.60 17.89 15.44
CA ARG A 109 6.85 18.67 15.53
C ARG A 109 7.90 18.20 14.51
N ARG A 110 8.04 16.89 14.36
CA ARG A 110 8.92 16.29 13.33
C ARG A 110 8.47 16.67 11.93
N LEU A 111 7.19 16.55 11.68
CA LEU A 111 6.58 16.92 10.41
C LEU A 111 6.83 18.37 10.04
N LYS A 112 6.56 19.30 10.97
CA LYS A 112 6.79 20.73 10.78
C LYS A 112 8.24 21.05 10.44
N ARG A 113 9.22 20.36 11.05
CA ARG A 113 10.63 20.57 10.75
C ARG A 113 10.99 20.14 9.34
N VAL A 114 10.51 18.97 8.92
CA VAL A 114 10.74 18.47 7.55
C VAL A 114 10.07 19.38 6.52
N VAL A 115 8.82 19.74 6.72
CA VAL A 115 8.08 20.67 5.84
C VAL A 115 8.79 22.00 5.72
N LYS A 116 9.29 22.56 6.82
CA LYS A 116 10.04 23.81 6.82
C LYS A 116 11.31 23.76 5.95
N VAL A 117 12.02 22.64 5.99
CA VAL A 117 13.21 22.45 5.12
C VAL A 117 12.78 22.37 3.67
N LEU A 118 11.75 21.61 3.34
CA LEU A 118 11.24 21.47 1.96
C LEU A 118 10.74 22.80 1.39
N LEU A 119 10.03 23.59 2.18
CA LEU A 119 9.60 24.94 1.77
C LEU A 119 10.80 25.86 1.48
N LYS A 120 11.86 25.78 2.27
CA LYS A 120 13.10 26.55 2.02
C LYS A 120 13.83 26.09 0.75
N GLU A 121 13.71 24.83 0.36
CA GLU A 121 14.26 24.31 -0.88
C GLU A 121 13.40 24.64 -2.12
N GLY A 122 12.29 25.35 -1.96
CA GLY A 122 11.48 25.88 -3.04
C GLY A 122 10.26 25.04 -3.43
N PHE A 123 9.83 24.09 -2.58
CA PHE A 123 8.55 23.40 -2.78
C PHE A 123 7.39 24.32 -2.46
N ALA A 124 6.34 24.27 -3.29
CA ALA A 124 5.09 24.95 -2.99
C ALA A 124 4.31 24.19 -1.90
N PRO A 125 3.58 24.90 -1.00
CA PRO A 125 2.78 24.22 0.02
C PRO A 125 1.74 23.24 -0.56
N GLU A 126 1.22 23.51 -1.74
CA GLU A 126 0.25 22.65 -2.43
C GLU A 126 0.84 21.32 -2.88
N ASP A 127 2.15 21.25 -3.09
CA ASP A 127 2.86 20.05 -3.51
C ASP A 127 3.27 19.15 -2.33
N LEU A 128 3.10 19.63 -1.11
CA LEU A 128 3.40 18.90 0.11
C LEU A 128 2.11 18.36 0.75
N HIS A 129 2.06 17.03 0.93
CA HIS A 129 0.93 16.35 1.56
C HIS A 129 1.36 15.73 2.89
N PRO A 130 1.38 16.54 3.98
CA PRO A 130 1.81 16.08 5.28
C PRO A 130 0.73 15.25 5.98
N GLN A 131 1.16 14.15 6.60
CA GLN A 131 0.31 13.28 7.42
C GLN A 131 1.05 12.85 8.69
N THR A 132 0.32 12.63 9.76
CA THR A 132 0.84 12.02 10.98
C THR A 132 0.20 10.66 11.20
N ALA A 133 0.99 9.68 11.67
CA ALA A 133 0.49 8.40 12.14
C ALA A 133 0.62 8.35 13.67
N ILE A 134 -0.49 8.12 14.35
CA ILE A 134 -0.52 7.93 15.80
C ILE A 134 -0.10 6.51 16.10
N GLY A 135 1.03 6.35 16.76
CA GLY A 135 1.64 5.07 17.03
C GLY A 135 2.09 4.37 15.75
N SER A 136 2.97 3.41 15.84
CA SER A 136 3.22 2.59 14.68
C SER A 136 2.06 1.62 14.52
N LYS A 137 1.20 1.84 13.55
CA LYS A 137 0.12 0.90 13.20
C LYS A 137 0.63 -0.53 12.96
N ASN A 138 1.92 -0.68 12.76
CA ASN A 138 2.60 -1.94 12.48
C ASN A 138 3.33 -2.52 13.71
N GLY A 139 3.07 -2.04 14.93
CA GLY A 139 3.70 -2.55 16.15
C GLY A 139 5.22 -2.31 16.22
N LYS A 140 5.76 -1.43 15.40
CA LYS A 140 7.19 -1.09 15.38
C LYS A 140 7.56 -0.32 16.65
N LYS A 141 8.05 -1.04 17.65
CA LYS A 141 8.46 -0.48 18.95
C LYS A 141 9.82 0.21 18.92
N THR A 142 10.49 0.24 17.79
CA THR A 142 11.90 0.52 17.66
C THR A 142 12.20 1.78 16.83
N PHE A 143 13.46 1.96 16.55
CA PHE A 143 14.08 2.94 15.70
C PHE A 143 13.28 3.32 14.42
N GLU A 144 12.62 2.36 13.78
CA GLU A 144 11.83 2.59 12.57
C GLU A 144 10.57 3.43 12.80
N GLY A 145 10.00 3.41 14.02
CA GLY A 145 8.85 4.25 14.39
C GLY A 145 9.22 5.69 14.76
N ARG A 146 10.49 6.11 14.59
CA ARG A 146 10.97 7.45 14.91
C ARG A 146 11.46 8.19 13.68
N ARG A 147 10.76 8.02 12.56
CA ARG A 147 11.16 8.60 11.28
C ARG A 147 10.03 9.37 10.61
N VAL A 148 10.44 10.25 9.73
CA VAL A 148 9.55 10.87 8.74
C VAL A 148 9.89 10.27 7.38
N THR A 149 8.90 9.70 6.73
CA THR A 149 9.02 9.12 5.40
C THR A 149 8.52 10.09 4.35
N ILE A 150 9.31 10.36 3.35
CA ILE A 150 8.98 11.26 2.23
C ILE A 150 8.98 10.42 0.95
N LYS A 151 7.88 10.44 0.23
CA LYS A 151 7.71 9.72 -1.05
C LYS A 151 7.25 10.68 -2.12
N VAL A 152 7.74 10.49 -3.33
CA VAL A 152 7.16 11.16 -4.49
C VAL A 152 5.76 10.58 -4.73
N LYS A 153 4.78 11.47 -4.81
CA LYS A 153 3.39 11.09 -5.09
C LYS A 153 3.22 10.92 -6.59
N PRO A 154 2.69 9.76 -7.02
CA PRO A 154 2.39 9.53 -8.42
C PRO A 154 1.31 10.45 -8.96
#